data_12c7c1e49504c04412da0d537bedb54e
#
_entry.id   12c7c1e49504c04412da0d537bedb54e
#
_cell.length_a   1.000
_cell.length_b   1.000
_cell.length_c   1.000
_cell.angle_alpha   90.00
_cell.angle_beta   90.00
_cell.angle_gamma   90.00
#
_symmetry.space_group_name_H-M   'P 1'
#
loop_
_entity.id
_entity.type
_entity.pdbx_description
1 polymer ?
#
loop_
_entity_poly.entity_id
_entity_poly.type
_entity_poly.pdbx_seq_one_letter_code
_entity_poly.pdbx_strand_id
1 'polypeptide(L)'
;MRLDGRRTSAQAAILEGAGVCAYRGAMIAVTSSLALSEDEIEERFVRSPGPGGQNVNKVATAVQLRFHVASSASLPSGARDRLLLLARGRITREGYLVIHAHTHRTRECNRREARKRLVHWIQRALEVPERRIATRPTLASRRRRLDDKRARGLAKDRRRPVTAGD
;
A
#
# COMPACT_ATOMS: atom_id res chain seq x y z
N MET A 1 33.26 10.61 -53.49
CA MET A 1 32.78 11.76 -52.71
C MET A 1 32.20 11.24 -51.42
N ARG A 2 33.00 11.29 -50.34
CA ARG A 2 32.68 10.73 -49.01
C ARG A 2 32.00 11.81 -48.20
N LEU A 3 30.81 11.55 -47.69
CA LEU A 3 30.18 12.39 -46.69
C LEU A 3 30.20 11.68 -45.34
N ASP A 4 31.08 12.16 -44.55
CA ASP A 4 31.40 11.79 -43.15
C ASP A 4 30.24 12.26 -42.25
N GLY A 5 29.49 11.32 -41.71
CA GLY A 5 28.39 11.57 -40.77
C GLY A 5 28.94 11.70 -39.33
N ARG A 6 29.38 12.89 -38.97
CA ARG A 6 29.67 13.25 -37.57
C ARG A 6 28.37 13.20 -36.77
N ARG A 7 28.15 12.09 -36.05
CA ARG A 7 27.16 12.08 -34.97
C ARG A 7 27.73 12.89 -33.83
N THR A 8 27.08 13.98 -33.57
CA THR A 8 27.39 14.99 -32.58
C THR A 8 27.42 14.37 -31.17
N SER A 9 28.56 14.54 -30.50
CA SER A 9 28.87 14.20 -29.12
C SER A 9 28.11 15.05 -28.06
N ALA A 10 26.91 15.53 -28.40
CA ALA A 10 26.09 16.36 -27.53
C ALA A 10 25.13 15.57 -26.62
N GLN A 11 25.05 14.26 -26.77
CA GLN A 11 24.22 13.42 -25.90
C GLN A 11 24.96 12.71 -24.75
N ALA A 12 26.28 12.80 -24.71
CA ALA A 12 27.10 12.24 -23.62
C ALA A 12 27.42 13.24 -22.49
N ALA A 13 27.10 14.52 -22.67
CA ALA A 13 27.47 15.58 -21.71
C ALA A 13 26.38 16.01 -20.74
N ILE A 14 25.22 15.33 -20.71
CA ILE A 14 24.11 15.65 -19.78
C ILE A 14 24.16 14.81 -18.49
N LEU A 15 25.12 13.88 -18.35
CA LEU A 15 25.27 13.04 -17.18
C LEU A 15 26.38 13.46 -16.21
N GLU A 16 27.12 14.53 -16.48
CA GLU A 16 28.23 15.01 -15.64
C GLU A 16 27.98 16.42 -15.10
N GLY A 17 26.90 16.63 -14.34
CA GLY A 17 26.66 17.99 -13.84
C GLY A 17 25.66 18.15 -12.71
N ALA A 18 25.18 17.08 -12.11
CA ALA A 18 24.45 17.18 -10.86
C ALA A 18 25.33 16.58 -9.75
N GLY A 19 25.85 17.43 -8.87
CA GLY A 19 26.57 17.03 -7.67
C GLY A 19 25.76 16.04 -6.87
N VAL A 20 25.91 14.75 -7.13
CA VAL A 20 25.38 13.67 -6.33
C VAL A 20 26.22 13.66 -5.08
N CYS A 21 25.73 14.35 -4.04
CA CYS A 21 26.21 14.15 -2.68
C CYS A 21 26.15 12.64 -2.44
N ALA A 22 27.31 12.02 -2.26
CA ALA A 22 27.49 10.58 -2.15
C ALA A 22 26.82 10.04 -0.88
N TYR A 23 25.50 9.84 -0.90
CA TYR A 23 24.84 8.97 0.04
C TYR A 23 25.11 7.53 -0.38
N ARG A 24 26.16 6.94 0.20
CA ARG A 24 26.43 5.49 0.20
C ARG A 24 25.49 4.79 1.18
N GLY A 25 24.20 5.00 1.07
CA GLY A 25 23.17 4.18 1.71
C GLY A 25 22.73 3.11 0.71
N ALA A 26 22.61 1.87 1.14
CA ALA A 26 22.00 0.85 0.30
C ALA A 26 20.59 1.29 -0.06
N MET A 27 20.22 1.15 -1.34
CA MET A 27 18.91 1.59 -1.82
C MET A 27 18.01 0.37 -2.08
N ILE A 28 16.75 0.49 -1.71
CA ILE A 28 15.75 -0.53 -1.98
C ILE A 28 14.99 -0.09 -3.22
N ALA A 29 15.18 -0.81 -4.33
CA ALA A 29 14.46 -0.56 -5.57
C ALA A 29 12.97 -0.90 -5.40
N VAL A 30 12.09 0.04 -5.70
CA VAL A 30 10.63 -0.12 -5.68
C VAL A 30 10.10 -0.30 -7.10
N THR A 31 10.52 0.57 -8.01
CA THR A 31 10.24 0.52 -9.44
C THR A 31 11.51 0.88 -10.22
N SER A 32 11.48 0.82 -11.55
CA SER A 32 12.59 1.26 -12.38
C SER A 32 12.98 2.73 -12.17
N SER A 33 12.05 3.57 -11.69
CA SER A 33 12.24 5.01 -11.50
C SER A 33 12.26 5.45 -10.03
N LEU A 34 11.96 4.58 -9.08
CA LEU A 34 11.87 4.90 -7.66
C LEU A 34 12.67 3.92 -6.82
N ALA A 35 13.56 4.44 -6.00
CA ALA A 35 14.28 3.69 -4.96
C ALA A 35 14.15 4.41 -3.63
N LEU A 36 14.05 3.65 -2.54
CA LEU A 36 14.05 4.16 -1.17
C LEU A 36 15.45 4.13 -0.58
N SER A 37 15.79 5.13 0.22
CA SER A 37 16.99 5.07 1.06
C SER A 37 16.76 4.12 2.25
N GLU A 38 17.75 3.29 2.57
CA GLU A 38 17.69 2.45 3.78
C GLU A 38 17.64 3.31 5.06
N ASP A 39 18.13 4.55 5.03
CA ASP A 39 18.09 5.48 6.16
C ASP A 39 16.65 5.89 6.55
N GLU A 40 15.70 5.77 5.62
CA GLU A 40 14.28 6.04 5.89
C GLU A 40 13.56 4.87 6.58
N ILE A 41 14.27 3.76 6.81
CA ILE A 41 13.71 2.51 7.30
C ILE A 41 14.35 2.13 8.62
N GLU A 42 13.54 2.02 9.67
CA GLU A 42 13.97 1.48 10.95
C GLU A 42 13.62 -0.01 11.02
N GLU A 43 14.60 -0.86 11.27
CA GLU A 43 14.40 -2.29 11.46
C GLU A 43 14.66 -2.66 12.94
N ARG A 44 13.68 -3.29 13.57
CA ARG A 44 13.78 -3.81 14.93
C ARG A 44 13.57 -5.31 14.93
N PHE A 45 14.42 -6.02 15.67
CA PHE A 45 14.30 -7.45 15.82
C PHE A 45 13.53 -7.75 17.12
N VAL A 46 12.42 -8.46 16.98
CA VAL A 46 11.52 -8.78 18.07
C VAL A 46 11.32 -10.30 18.17
N ARG A 47 10.87 -10.77 19.33
CA ARG A 47 10.49 -12.17 19.49
C ARG A 47 9.23 -12.45 18.67
N SER A 48 9.18 -13.63 18.05
CA SER A 48 7.99 -14.05 17.28
C SER A 48 6.81 -14.25 18.23
N PRO A 49 5.63 -13.69 17.94
CA PRO A 49 4.43 -13.98 18.71
C PRO A 49 3.94 -15.39 18.35
N GLY A 50 3.57 -16.17 19.34
CA GLY A 50 2.92 -17.47 19.14
C GLY A 50 3.33 -18.53 20.14
N PRO A 51 2.55 -19.63 20.25
CA PRO A 51 2.90 -20.78 21.05
C PRO A 51 4.08 -21.50 20.39
N GLY A 52 5.28 -21.33 20.93
CA GLY A 52 6.50 -21.95 20.43
C GLY A 52 7.31 -22.58 21.53
N GLY A 53 8.13 -23.57 21.15
CA GLY A 53 9.08 -24.20 22.06
C GLY A 53 10.20 -23.23 22.51
N GLN A 54 11.16 -23.73 23.30
CA GLN A 54 12.21 -22.93 23.93
C GLN A 54 12.99 -22.01 22.95
N ASN A 55 13.17 -22.41 21.70
CA ASN A 55 13.87 -21.61 20.69
C ASN A 55 13.12 -20.35 20.28
N VAL A 56 11.78 -20.39 20.18
CA VAL A 56 10.96 -19.22 19.81
C VAL A 56 11.03 -18.15 20.89
N ASN A 57 11.14 -18.56 22.14
CA ASN A 57 11.20 -17.65 23.29
C ASN A 57 12.61 -17.06 23.50
N LYS A 58 13.66 -17.72 23.01
CA LYS A 58 15.05 -17.28 23.20
C LYS A 58 15.61 -16.45 22.06
N VAL A 59 15.10 -16.62 20.82
CA VAL A 59 15.68 -16.00 19.62
C VAL A 59 14.71 -14.97 19.01
N ALA A 60 15.16 -13.72 18.85
CA ALA A 60 14.42 -12.65 18.19
C ALA A 60 14.56 -12.79 16.66
N THR A 61 13.74 -13.67 16.05
CA THR A 61 13.76 -13.91 14.61
C THR A 61 12.74 -13.06 13.84
N ALA A 62 11.73 -12.53 14.52
CA ALA A 62 10.76 -11.65 13.88
C ALA A 62 11.34 -10.26 13.65
N VAL A 63 10.92 -9.64 12.56
CA VAL A 63 11.34 -8.30 12.15
C VAL A 63 10.14 -7.37 12.17
N GLN A 64 10.28 -6.25 12.85
CA GLN A 64 9.39 -5.11 12.78
C GLN A 64 10.09 -4.03 11.97
N LEU A 65 9.54 -3.70 10.80
CA LEU A 65 10.01 -2.62 9.95
C LEU A 65 9.10 -1.40 10.15
N ARG A 66 9.70 -0.24 10.37
CA ARG A 66 9.01 1.04 10.52
C ARG A 66 9.49 1.99 9.43
N PHE A 67 8.58 2.61 8.73
CA PHE A 67 8.85 3.55 7.66
C PHE A 67 8.01 4.81 7.87
N HIS A 68 8.66 5.98 7.99
CA HIS A 68 7.94 7.23 8.22
C HIS A 68 7.43 7.80 6.90
N VAL A 69 6.13 7.65 6.65
CA VAL A 69 5.51 7.99 5.37
C VAL A 69 5.54 9.50 5.10
N ALA A 70 5.25 10.32 6.11
CA ALA A 70 5.09 11.76 5.93
C ALA A 70 6.43 12.48 5.64
N SER A 71 7.54 12.05 6.25
CA SER A 71 8.86 12.67 6.09
C SER A 71 9.71 12.07 5.00
N SER A 72 9.24 11.01 4.32
CA SER A 72 10.01 10.35 3.27
C SER A 72 10.31 11.31 2.12
N ALA A 73 11.58 11.54 1.86
CA ALA A 73 12.05 12.34 0.72
C ALA A 73 11.93 11.55 -0.60
N SER A 74 12.02 10.22 -0.51
CA SER A 74 11.97 9.32 -1.67
C SER A 74 10.60 9.23 -2.31
N LEU A 75 9.49 9.48 -1.56
CA LEU A 75 8.13 9.32 -2.06
C LEU A 75 7.55 10.62 -2.65
N PRO A 76 6.94 10.57 -3.86
CA PRO A 76 6.12 11.68 -4.38
C PRO A 76 4.93 11.99 -3.46
N SER A 77 4.54 13.27 -3.35
CA SER A 77 3.46 13.72 -2.46
C SER A 77 2.15 12.96 -2.67
N GLY A 78 1.71 12.82 -3.92
CA GLY A 78 0.49 12.06 -4.24
C GLY A 78 0.55 10.57 -3.88
N ALA A 79 1.73 9.95 -3.89
CA ALA A 79 1.92 8.57 -3.43
C ALA A 79 1.87 8.48 -1.90
N ARG A 80 2.40 9.48 -1.18
CA ARG A 80 2.29 9.59 0.27
C ARG A 80 0.84 9.59 0.74
N ASP A 81 0.03 10.48 0.17
CA ASP A 81 -1.38 10.61 0.55
C ASP A 81 -2.14 9.31 0.29
N ARG A 82 -1.90 8.67 -0.86
CA ARG A 82 -2.50 7.38 -1.17
C ARG A 82 -2.02 6.27 -0.24
N LEU A 83 -0.74 6.25 0.13
CA LEU A 83 -0.19 5.26 1.06
C LEU A 83 -0.82 5.40 2.45
N LEU A 84 -1.01 6.64 2.94
CA LEU A 84 -1.69 6.92 4.20
C LEU A 84 -3.13 6.39 4.20
N LEU A 85 -3.84 6.52 3.10
CA LEU A 85 -5.20 5.99 2.96
C LEU A 85 -5.23 4.47 2.85
N LEU A 86 -4.39 3.88 2.00
CA LEU A 86 -4.35 2.44 1.73
C LEU A 86 -3.91 1.63 2.96
N ALA A 87 -2.91 2.12 3.68
CA ALA A 87 -2.32 1.43 4.83
C ALA A 87 -2.87 1.93 6.19
N ARG A 88 -4.02 2.60 6.22
CA ARG A 88 -4.61 3.26 7.40
C ARG A 88 -4.57 2.40 8.68
N GLY A 89 -4.86 1.10 8.58
CA GLY A 89 -4.85 0.19 9.73
C GLY A 89 -3.45 -0.24 10.21
N ARG A 90 -2.38 0.18 9.53
CA ARG A 90 -0.98 -0.16 9.84
C ARG A 90 -0.12 1.06 10.10
N ILE A 91 -0.72 2.24 10.07
CA ILE A 91 -0.04 3.52 10.31
C ILE A 91 -0.28 3.93 11.76
N THR A 92 0.81 4.25 12.46
CA THR A 92 0.75 4.80 13.80
C THR A 92 0.24 6.24 13.79
N ARG A 93 -0.15 6.76 14.95
CA ARG A 93 -0.54 8.18 15.11
C ARG A 93 0.57 9.16 14.71
N GLU A 94 1.81 8.72 14.81
CA GLU A 94 3.02 9.48 14.45
C GLU A 94 3.34 9.42 12.95
N GLY A 95 2.56 8.71 12.12
CA GLY A 95 2.77 8.59 10.67
C GLY A 95 3.72 7.48 10.23
N TYR A 96 4.07 6.54 11.11
CA TYR A 96 4.90 5.38 10.75
C TYR A 96 4.06 4.23 10.22
N LEU A 97 4.38 3.76 9.03
CA LEU A 97 3.91 2.47 8.52
C LEU A 97 4.69 1.36 9.21
N VAL A 98 3.99 0.49 9.93
CA VAL A 98 4.58 -0.63 10.67
C VAL A 98 4.27 -1.95 9.99
N ILE A 99 5.32 -2.71 9.66
CA ILE A 99 5.23 -4.01 9.01
C ILE A 99 5.90 -5.06 9.88
N HIS A 100 5.17 -6.12 10.22
CA HIS A 100 5.69 -7.27 10.96
C HIS A 100 5.92 -8.45 10.01
N ALA A 101 7.09 -9.08 10.11
CA ALA A 101 7.41 -10.32 9.42
C ALA A 101 7.98 -11.34 10.41
N HIS A 102 7.29 -12.46 10.57
CA HIS A 102 7.64 -13.54 11.49
C HIS A 102 7.35 -14.93 10.90
N THR A 103 7.12 -14.99 9.59
CA THR A 103 6.68 -16.21 8.91
C THR A 103 7.82 -17.22 8.73
N HIS A 104 9.05 -16.72 8.63
CA HIS A 104 10.21 -17.56 8.36
C HIS A 104 11.01 -17.89 9.62
N ARG A 105 11.74 -19.01 9.56
CA ARG A 105 12.58 -19.47 10.68
C ARG A 105 13.80 -18.58 10.93
N THR A 106 14.32 -17.94 9.88
CA THR A 106 15.53 -17.11 9.97
C THR A 106 15.21 -15.63 9.93
N ARG A 107 16.00 -14.84 10.67
CA ARG A 107 15.90 -13.39 10.70
C ARG A 107 16.06 -12.76 9.32
N GLU A 108 17.02 -13.25 8.53
CA GLU A 108 17.31 -12.75 7.18
C GLU A 108 16.13 -12.95 6.21
N CYS A 109 15.44 -14.08 6.30
CA CYS A 109 14.25 -14.33 5.49
C CYS A 109 13.09 -13.41 5.90
N ASN A 110 12.90 -13.18 7.20
CA ASN A 110 11.87 -12.25 7.71
C ASN A 110 12.19 -10.81 7.32
N ARG A 111 13.46 -10.40 7.34
CA ARG A 111 13.92 -9.08 6.87
C ARG A 111 13.58 -8.87 5.38
N ARG A 112 13.92 -9.83 4.54
CA ARG A 112 13.58 -9.78 3.11
C ARG A 112 12.08 -9.73 2.88
N GLU A 113 11.32 -10.49 3.65
CA GLU A 113 9.85 -10.50 3.56
C GLU A 113 9.24 -9.14 4.01
N ALA A 114 9.75 -8.53 5.09
CA ALA A 114 9.31 -7.20 5.54
C ALA A 114 9.56 -6.14 4.46
N ARG A 115 10.75 -6.16 3.85
CA ARG A 115 11.11 -5.25 2.74
C ARG A 115 10.23 -5.47 1.51
N LYS A 116 9.95 -6.72 1.12
CA LYS A 116 9.01 -7.03 0.02
C LYS A 116 7.62 -6.47 0.27
N ARG A 117 7.12 -6.60 1.51
CA ARG A 117 5.81 -6.04 1.90
C ARG A 117 5.80 -4.52 1.82
N LEU A 118 6.88 -3.84 2.26
CA LEU A 118 7.01 -2.39 2.12
C LEU A 118 6.95 -1.97 0.65
N VAL A 119 7.76 -2.61 -0.20
CA VAL A 119 7.79 -2.35 -1.65
C VAL A 119 6.40 -2.53 -2.25
N HIS A 120 5.69 -3.61 -1.91
CA HIS A 120 4.33 -3.86 -2.39
C HIS A 120 3.33 -2.75 -2.00
N TRP A 121 3.39 -2.26 -0.75
CA TRP A 121 2.55 -1.15 -0.31
C TRP A 121 2.82 0.12 -1.09
N ILE A 122 4.09 0.43 -1.35
CA ILE A 122 4.49 1.62 -2.09
C ILE A 122 4.09 1.49 -3.56
N GLN A 123 4.30 0.33 -4.19
CA GLN A 123 3.86 0.08 -5.58
C GLN A 123 2.37 0.32 -5.75
N ARG A 124 1.55 -0.23 -4.85
CA ARG A 124 0.10 0.03 -4.85
C ARG A 124 -0.25 1.51 -4.65
N ALA A 125 0.53 2.25 -3.87
CA ALA A 125 0.32 3.67 -3.66
C ALA A 125 0.75 4.51 -4.87
N LEU A 126 1.68 4.02 -5.69
CA LEU A 126 2.08 4.67 -6.96
C LEU A 126 0.99 4.54 -8.03
N GLU A 127 0.22 3.46 -8.01
CA GLU A 127 -0.91 3.28 -8.92
C GLU A 127 -1.98 4.34 -8.64
N VAL A 128 -2.32 5.12 -9.67
CA VAL A 128 -3.41 6.11 -9.59
C VAL A 128 -4.70 5.39 -9.93
N PRO A 129 -5.65 5.25 -8.98
CA PRO A 129 -6.90 4.57 -9.27
C PRO A 129 -7.72 5.39 -10.28
N GLU A 130 -8.30 4.71 -11.26
CA GLU A 130 -9.24 5.34 -12.18
C GLU A 130 -10.46 5.88 -11.45
N ARG A 131 -10.94 7.05 -11.89
CA ARG A 131 -12.14 7.65 -11.31
C ARG A 131 -13.36 6.77 -11.59
N ARG A 132 -13.96 6.27 -10.53
CA ARG A 132 -15.22 5.50 -10.66
C ARG A 132 -16.33 6.39 -11.19
N ILE A 133 -16.82 6.09 -12.39
CA ILE A 133 -17.98 6.76 -12.97
C ILE A 133 -19.24 6.18 -12.33
N ALA A 134 -20.10 7.07 -11.81
CA ALA A 134 -21.36 6.66 -11.24
C ALA A 134 -22.30 6.11 -12.32
N THR A 135 -22.73 4.88 -12.17
CA THR A 135 -23.68 4.23 -13.08
C THR A 135 -25.10 4.38 -12.58
N ARG A 136 -26.07 4.60 -13.49
CA ARG A 136 -27.50 4.62 -13.12
C ARG A 136 -28.01 3.18 -12.97
N PRO A 137 -28.89 2.91 -11.98
CA PRO A 137 -29.52 1.61 -11.85
C PRO A 137 -30.33 1.25 -13.10
N THR A 138 -30.27 0.00 -13.53
CA THR A 138 -31.02 -0.51 -14.68
C THR A 138 -32.52 -0.44 -14.41
N LEU A 139 -33.34 -0.39 -15.48
CA LEU A 139 -34.80 -0.42 -15.36
C LEU A 139 -35.27 -1.69 -14.62
N ALA A 140 -34.67 -2.83 -14.90
CA ALA A 140 -34.95 -4.08 -14.21
C ALA A 140 -34.70 -4.00 -12.70
N SER A 141 -33.57 -3.40 -12.28
CA SER A 141 -33.24 -3.19 -10.87
C SER A 141 -34.28 -2.27 -10.18
N ARG A 142 -34.72 -1.20 -10.87
CA ARG A 142 -35.74 -0.30 -10.33
C ARG A 142 -37.09 -1.03 -10.16
N ARG A 143 -37.49 -1.83 -11.16
CA ARG A 143 -38.75 -2.63 -11.08
C ARG A 143 -38.69 -3.61 -9.92
N ARG A 144 -37.63 -4.43 -9.81
CA ARG A 144 -37.45 -5.36 -8.68
C ARG A 144 -37.57 -4.65 -7.33
N ARG A 145 -36.90 -3.50 -7.16
CA ARG A 145 -36.96 -2.73 -5.91
C ARG A 145 -38.38 -2.26 -5.58
N LEU A 146 -39.15 -1.87 -6.60
CA LEU A 146 -40.55 -1.47 -6.41
C LEU A 146 -41.44 -2.67 -6.05
N ASP A 147 -41.25 -3.80 -6.71
CA ASP A 147 -42.00 -5.02 -6.44
C ASP A 147 -41.70 -5.57 -5.03
N ASP A 148 -40.41 -5.58 -4.63
CA ASP A 148 -40.04 -5.93 -3.26
C ASP A 148 -40.64 -4.97 -2.21
N LYS A 149 -40.70 -3.68 -2.53
CA LYS A 149 -41.33 -2.69 -1.65
C LYS A 149 -42.81 -2.94 -1.51
N ARG A 150 -43.52 -3.24 -2.62
CA ARG A 150 -44.95 -3.58 -2.62
C ARG A 150 -45.23 -4.85 -1.82
N ALA A 151 -44.45 -5.92 -2.06
CA ALA A 151 -44.59 -7.17 -1.33
C ALA A 151 -44.39 -6.99 0.18
N ARG A 152 -43.38 -6.19 0.60
CA ARG A 152 -43.20 -5.86 2.02
C ARG A 152 -44.34 -5.01 2.59
N GLY A 153 -44.93 -4.11 1.80
CA GLY A 153 -46.10 -3.33 2.18
C GLY A 153 -47.29 -4.26 2.48
N LEU A 154 -47.62 -5.12 1.53
CA LEU A 154 -48.71 -6.10 1.70
C LEU A 154 -48.49 -7.03 2.92
N ALA A 155 -47.25 -7.47 3.14
CA ALA A 155 -46.92 -8.28 4.31
C ALA A 155 -47.11 -7.53 5.64
N LYS A 156 -46.83 -6.23 5.66
CA LYS A 156 -47.08 -5.37 6.84
C LYS A 156 -48.57 -5.15 7.07
N ASP A 157 -49.34 -4.89 6.01
CA ASP A 157 -50.77 -4.65 6.12
C ASP A 157 -51.51 -5.90 6.64
N ARG A 158 -51.09 -7.10 6.23
CA ARG A 158 -51.63 -8.38 6.76
C ARG A 158 -51.31 -8.60 8.25
N ARG A 159 -50.33 -7.94 8.81
CA ARG A 159 -49.95 -8.03 10.24
C ARG A 159 -50.67 -6.96 11.11
N ARG A 160 -51.39 -6.03 10.51
CA ARG A 160 -52.12 -5.04 11.29
C ARG A 160 -53.24 -5.73 12.09
N PRO A 161 -53.37 -5.42 13.37
CA PRO A 161 -54.50 -5.92 14.15
C PRO A 161 -55.80 -5.44 13.50
N VAL A 162 -56.78 -6.33 13.37
CA VAL A 162 -58.12 -5.96 12.95
C VAL A 162 -58.71 -5.14 14.09
N THR A 163 -58.81 -3.83 13.92
CA THR A 163 -59.64 -3.02 14.81
C THR A 163 -61.08 -3.42 14.56
N ALA A 164 -61.68 -4.10 15.55
CA ALA A 164 -63.10 -4.34 15.53
C ALA A 164 -63.80 -2.98 15.45
N GLY A 165 -64.41 -2.73 14.30
CA GLY A 165 -65.22 -1.53 14.10
C GLY A 165 -66.42 -1.58 14.98
N ASP A 166 -66.73 -0.47 15.61
CA ASP A 166 -68.06 -0.22 16.24
C ASP A 166 -69.17 -0.42 15.27
#